data_8bece7ebf81bafdc96064ed3aeb3b5f2
#
_entry.id   8bece7ebf81bafdc96064ed3aeb3b5f2
#
_cell.length_a   1.000
_cell.length_b   1.000
_cell.length_c   1.000
_cell.angle_alpha   90.00
_cell.angle_beta   90.00
_cell.angle_gamma   90.00
#
_symmetry.space_group_name_H-M   'P 1'
#
loop_
_entity.id
_entity.type
_entity.pdbx_description
1 polymer ?
#
loop_
_entity_poly.entity_id
_entity_poly.type
_entity_poly.pdbx_seq_one_letter_code
_entity_poly.pdbx_strand_id
1 'polypeptide(L)'
;MPIQSPGVMTSQPKRREQVDGDLAVQQDRKAKRARRYQVVFHNDDYTTKWFVVDVLERFFHMSETMATAFMLTVHQTGRGVAGVYTKDIAETKVAQVLDHAREYGMPLRLTVEPEDDGDD
;
A
#
# COMPACT_ATOMS: atom_id res chain seq x y z
N MET A 1 -6.20 -33.46 28.70
CA MET A 1 -6.23 -33.07 28.49
C MET A 1 -6.32 -32.50 28.24
N PRO A 2 -6.36 -32.44 28.16
CA PRO A 2 -6.49 -31.68 27.92
C PRO A 2 -6.58 -30.84 27.45
N ILE A 3 -6.55 -30.79 27.59
CA ILE A 3 -6.60 -30.00 27.30
C ILE A 3 -6.74 -29.21 26.88
N GLN A 4 -6.73 -29.18 27.11
CA GLN A 4 -6.84 -28.36 26.83
C GLN A 4 -6.67 -27.65 26.48
N SER A 5 -6.49 -27.88 26.76
CA SER A 5 -6.23 -27.04 26.58
C SER A 5 -6.00 -26.37 26.01
N PRO A 6 -5.76 -26.45 26.10
CA PRO A 6 -5.59 -25.66 25.66
C PRO A 6 -5.87 -24.88 25.16
N GLY A 7 -5.82 -24.90 24.99
CA GLY A 7 -5.93 -24.26 24.55
C GLY A 7 -6.50 -23.54 24.49
N VAL A 8 -6.79 -23.61 24.82
CA VAL A 8 -7.39 -22.93 24.84
C VAL A 8 -7.15 -21.92 24.80
N MET A 9 -6.88 -22.01 25.12
CA MET A 9 -6.59 -21.15 25.13
C MET A 9 -6.29 -20.33 24.33
N THR A 10 -6.18 -20.39 24.21
CA THR A 10 -5.81 -19.70 23.12
C THR A 10 -6.81 -18.76 22.64
N SER A 11 -7.93 -18.90 22.81
CA SER A 11 -8.86 -17.97 22.33
C SER A 11 -8.99 -16.76 23.15
N GLN A 12 -8.46 -16.77 24.34
CA GLN A 12 -8.56 -15.60 25.13
C GLN A 12 -7.92 -14.42 24.51
N PRO A 13 -6.75 -14.55 23.95
CA PRO A 13 -6.17 -13.40 23.31
C PRO A 13 -7.06 -12.82 22.24
N LYS A 14 -7.78 -13.67 21.58
CA LYS A 14 -8.67 -13.19 20.62
C LYS A 14 -9.72 -12.31 21.19
N ARG A 15 -10.24 -12.70 22.30
CA ARG A 15 -11.26 -11.92 22.91
C ARG A 15 -10.77 -10.56 23.30
N ARG A 16 -9.56 -10.49 23.81
CA ARG A 16 -9.01 -9.22 24.18
C ARG A 16 -8.84 -8.37 22.97
N GLU A 17 -8.42 -8.96 21.92
CA GLU A 17 -8.24 -8.23 20.71
C GLU A 17 -9.53 -7.65 20.23
N GLN A 18 -10.60 -8.36 20.43
CA GLN A 18 -11.88 -7.84 20.03
C GLN A 18 -12.24 -6.59 20.78
N VAL A 19 -11.97 -6.58 22.08
CA VAL A 19 -12.28 -5.41 22.87
C VAL A 19 -11.44 -4.25 22.40
N ASP A 20 -10.17 -4.50 22.17
CA ASP A 20 -9.30 -3.46 21.68
C ASP A 20 -9.76 -3.01 20.31
N GLY A 21 -10.23 -3.93 19.52
CA GLY A 21 -10.72 -3.60 18.21
C GLY A 21 -11.93 -2.71 18.26
N ASP A 22 -12.80 -2.94 19.21
CA ASP A 22 -13.96 -2.09 19.35
C ASP A 22 -13.58 -0.68 19.69
N LEU A 23 -12.63 -0.53 20.59
CA LEU A 23 -12.14 0.78 20.91
C LEU A 23 -11.51 1.44 19.72
N ALA A 24 -10.73 0.69 19.00
CA ALA A 24 -10.07 1.23 17.83
C ALA A 24 -11.09 1.64 16.79
N VAL A 25 -12.13 0.88 16.65
CA VAL A 25 -13.16 1.22 15.68
C VAL A 25 -13.85 2.50 16.06
N GLN A 26 -14.09 2.69 17.35
CA GLN A 26 -14.72 3.91 17.77
C GLN A 26 -13.82 5.10 17.56
N GLN A 27 -12.55 4.94 17.85
CA GLN A 27 -11.62 6.02 17.62
C GLN A 27 -11.49 6.31 16.15
N ASP A 28 -11.52 5.27 15.37
CA ASP A 28 -11.46 5.44 13.95
C ASP A 28 -12.66 6.17 13.45
N ARG A 29 -13.81 5.89 13.96
CA ARG A 29 -14.96 6.59 13.53
C ARG A 29 -14.88 8.05 13.84
N LYS A 30 -14.34 8.39 14.97
CA LYS A 30 -14.15 9.77 15.31
C LYS A 30 -13.12 10.38 14.45
N ALA A 31 -12.05 9.63 14.24
CA ALA A 31 -10.98 10.13 13.42
C ALA A 31 -11.12 9.64 12.02
N LYS A 32 -12.29 9.20 11.69
CA LYS A 32 -12.46 8.61 10.41
C LYS A 32 -12.23 9.57 9.31
N ARG A 33 -12.06 10.74 9.66
CA ARG A 33 -11.72 11.68 8.66
C ARG A 33 -10.30 11.59 8.29
N ALA A 34 -9.54 10.75 9.00
CA ALA A 34 -8.18 10.54 8.58
C ALA A 34 -8.24 10.03 7.15
N ARG A 35 -7.59 10.72 6.28
CA ARG A 35 -7.64 10.38 4.89
C ARG A 35 -6.76 9.24 4.57
N ARG A 36 -7.11 8.57 3.51
CA ARG A 36 -6.23 7.59 2.92
C ARG A 36 -5.55 8.24 1.73
N TYR A 37 -4.41 7.69 1.36
CA TYR A 37 -3.59 8.30 0.33
C TYR A 37 -3.19 7.24 -0.67
N GLN A 38 -3.16 7.66 -1.92
CA GLN A 38 -2.81 6.78 -3.03
C GLN A 38 -1.36 7.01 -3.41
N VAL A 39 -0.66 5.93 -3.71
CA VAL A 39 0.63 6.03 -4.35
C VAL A 39 0.39 5.88 -5.84
N VAL A 40 0.71 6.93 -6.58
CA VAL A 40 0.39 7.00 -8.00
C VAL A 40 1.67 6.96 -8.81
N PHE A 41 1.71 6.05 -9.77
CA PHE A 41 2.80 5.97 -10.73
C PHE A 41 2.43 6.82 -11.94
N HIS A 42 3.39 7.58 -12.42
CA HIS A 42 3.19 8.39 -13.61
C HIS A 42 4.13 7.92 -14.69
N ASN A 43 3.64 7.89 -15.90
CA ASN A 43 4.45 7.44 -17.01
C ASN A 43 5.53 8.48 -17.32
N ASP A 44 6.69 8.00 -17.72
CA ASP A 44 7.74 8.87 -18.22
C ASP A 44 8.44 8.10 -19.34
N ASP A 45 9.26 8.82 -20.11
CA ASP A 45 9.82 8.25 -21.33
C ASP A 45 11.12 7.51 -21.08
N TYR A 46 11.65 7.54 -19.87
CA TYR A 46 13.00 7.03 -19.65
C TYR A 46 13.06 5.83 -18.72
N THR A 47 12.12 5.68 -17.83
CA THR A 47 12.12 4.53 -16.93
C THR A 47 11.73 3.29 -17.73
N THR A 48 12.54 2.26 -17.62
CA THR A 48 12.28 1.05 -18.43
C THR A 48 11.08 0.31 -17.86
N LYS A 49 10.42 -0.41 -18.74
CA LYS A 49 9.24 -1.17 -18.34
C LYS A 49 9.60 -2.26 -17.35
N TRP A 50 10.74 -2.93 -17.56
CA TRP A 50 11.12 -3.99 -16.65
C TRP A 50 11.39 -3.45 -15.25
N PHE A 51 11.91 -2.22 -15.16
CA PHE A 51 12.18 -1.63 -13.86
C PHE A 51 10.87 -1.34 -13.12
N VAL A 52 9.86 -0.85 -13.83
CA VAL A 52 8.56 -0.61 -13.22
C VAL A 52 7.97 -1.91 -12.70
N VAL A 53 8.04 -2.98 -13.50
CA VAL A 53 7.53 -4.27 -13.07
C VAL A 53 8.28 -4.75 -11.83
N ASP A 54 9.60 -4.62 -11.82
CA ASP A 54 10.40 -5.03 -10.68
C ASP A 54 10.00 -4.27 -9.41
N VAL A 55 9.81 -2.98 -9.51
CA VAL A 55 9.41 -2.16 -8.39
C VAL A 55 8.05 -2.59 -7.85
N LEU A 56 7.11 -2.85 -8.76
CA LEU A 56 5.78 -3.27 -8.35
C LEU A 56 5.80 -4.61 -7.64
N GLU A 57 6.66 -5.51 -8.07
CA GLU A 57 6.80 -6.78 -7.41
C GLU A 57 7.45 -6.63 -6.04
N ARG A 58 8.53 -5.85 -5.97
CA ARG A 58 9.28 -5.73 -4.73
C ARG A 58 8.59 -4.91 -3.67
N PHE A 59 8.05 -3.79 -4.05
CA PHE A 59 7.55 -2.83 -3.07
C PHE A 59 6.05 -2.85 -2.89
N PHE A 60 5.34 -3.40 -3.86
CA PHE A 60 3.88 -3.41 -3.81
C PHE A 60 3.32 -4.82 -3.84
N HIS A 61 4.21 -5.81 -3.82
CA HIS A 61 3.82 -7.22 -3.65
C HIS A 61 2.88 -7.73 -4.74
N MET A 62 3.01 -7.20 -5.92
CA MET A 62 2.22 -7.67 -7.04
C MET A 62 2.86 -8.91 -7.64
N SER A 63 2.04 -9.78 -8.20
CA SER A 63 2.58 -10.87 -9.00
C SER A 63 3.15 -10.29 -10.29
N GLU A 64 3.95 -11.07 -10.98
CA GLU A 64 4.50 -10.60 -12.24
C GLU A 64 3.39 -10.27 -13.21
N THR A 65 2.36 -11.09 -13.27
CA THR A 65 1.25 -10.84 -14.18
C THR A 65 0.56 -9.52 -13.87
N MET A 66 0.29 -9.28 -12.59
CA MET A 66 -0.38 -8.04 -12.20
C MET A 66 0.52 -6.85 -12.40
N ALA A 67 1.80 -7.00 -12.07
CA ALA A 67 2.74 -5.89 -12.24
C ALA A 67 2.87 -5.51 -13.71
N THR A 68 2.88 -6.50 -14.58
CA THR A 68 2.98 -6.24 -16.02
C THR A 68 1.72 -5.53 -16.51
N ALA A 69 0.56 -6.00 -16.08
CA ALA A 69 -0.69 -5.36 -16.49
C ALA A 69 -0.75 -3.92 -15.99
N PHE A 70 -0.32 -3.71 -14.76
CA PHE A 70 -0.31 -2.38 -14.19
C PHE A 70 0.63 -1.45 -14.97
N MET A 71 1.82 -1.95 -15.26
CA MET A 71 2.81 -1.19 -16.01
C MET A 71 2.24 -0.77 -17.37
N LEU A 72 1.54 -1.68 -18.04
CA LEU A 72 0.97 -1.36 -19.33
C LEU A 72 -0.13 -0.31 -19.20
N THR A 73 -0.91 -0.38 -18.13
CA THR A 73 -1.93 0.63 -17.89
C THR A 73 -1.31 2.01 -17.71
N VAL A 74 -0.24 2.09 -16.92
CA VAL A 74 0.44 3.36 -16.72
C VAL A 74 1.00 3.87 -18.04
N HIS A 75 1.57 2.98 -18.82
CA HIS A 75 2.15 3.36 -20.11
C HIS A 75 1.07 3.88 -21.05
N GLN A 76 -0.10 3.29 -21.04
CA GLN A 76 -1.15 3.66 -21.98
C GLN A 76 -1.97 4.84 -21.52
N THR A 77 -2.25 4.94 -20.22
CA THR A 77 -3.15 5.98 -19.72
C THR A 77 -2.43 7.12 -19.04
N GLY A 78 -1.15 6.95 -18.74
CA GLY A 78 -0.36 8.02 -18.13
C GLY A 78 -0.20 7.89 -16.64
N ARG A 79 -1.05 7.14 -15.95
CA ARG A 79 -0.93 7.01 -14.51
C ARG A 79 -1.67 5.78 -14.01
N GLY A 80 -1.33 5.35 -12.82
CA GLY A 80 -2.01 4.24 -12.18
C GLY A 80 -1.78 4.29 -10.68
N VAL A 81 -2.75 3.81 -9.92
CA VAL A 81 -2.68 3.78 -8.47
C VAL A 81 -2.17 2.42 -8.04
N ALA A 82 -1.01 2.39 -7.39
CA ALA A 82 -0.39 1.13 -7.00
C ALA A 82 -0.88 0.64 -5.65
N GLY A 83 -1.36 1.54 -4.81
CA GLY A 83 -1.87 1.13 -3.51
C GLY A 83 -2.41 2.32 -2.76
N VAL A 84 -3.14 2.03 -1.69
CA VAL A 84 -3.76 3.05 -0.86
C VAL A 84 -3.36 2.78 0.57
N TYR A 85 -2.90 3.80 1.27
CA TYR A 85 -2.30 3.66 2.59
C TYR A 85 -2.61 4.88 3.43
N THR A 86 -2.19 4.85 4.69
CA THR A 86 -2.14 6.08 5.45
C THR A 86 -1.07 6.98 4.85
N LYS A 87 -1.13 8.25 5.18
CA LYS A 87 -0.19 9.20 4.61
C LYS A 87 1.26 8.81 4.89
N ASP A 88 1.55 8.45 6.13
CA ASP A 88 2.91 8.11 6.51
C ASP A 88 3.44 6.92 5.74
N ILE A 89 2.61 5.90 5.58
CA ILE A 89 3.03 4.71 4.87
C ILE A 89 3.21 5.01 3.40
N ALA A 90 2.29 5.79 2.83
CA ALA A 90 2.41 6.13 1.41
C ALA A 90 3.70 6.89 1.15
N GLU A 91 4.01 7.85 2.01
CA GLU A 91 5.22 8.64 1.82
C GLU A 91 6.47 7.79 2.00
N THR A 92 6.44 6.87 2.95
CA THR A 92 7.59 5.99 3.15
C THR A 92 7.79 5.09 1.93
N LYS A 93 6.70 4.55 1.40
CA LYS A 93 6.81 3.72 0.21
C LYS A 93 7.42 4.48 -0.94
N VAL A 94 6.93 5.68 -1.18
CA VAL A 94 7.44 6.49 -2.28
C VAL A 94 8.92 6.79 -2.08
N ALA A 95 9.31 7.13 -0.84
CA ALA A 95 10.71 7.43 -0.59
C ALA A 95 11.59 6.21 -0.86
N GLN A 96 11.15 5.03 -0.45
CA GLN A 96 11.92 3.82 -0.67
C GLN A 96 12.06 3.51 -2.16
N VAL A 97 10.96 3.65 -2.87
CA VAL A 97 10.99 3.36 -4.30
C VAL A 97 11.86 4.36 -5.05
N LEU A 98 11.75 5.63 -4.69
CA LEU A 98 12.55 6.64 -5.39
C LEU A 98 14.03 6.50 -5.08
N ASP A 99 14.37 6.08 -3.87
CA ASP A 99 15.77 5.78 -3.56
C ASP A 99 16.27 4.63 -4.43
N HIS A 100 15.48 3.60 -4.55
CA HIS A 100 15.83 2.46 -5.38
C HIS A 100 15.98 2.88 -6.84
N ALA A 101 15.04 3.70 -7.31
CA ALA A 101 15.10 4.16 -8.69
C ALA A 101 16.35 4.99 -8.94
N ARG A 102 16.72 5.81 -7.97
CA ARG A 102 17.90 6.64 -8.11
C ARG A 102 19.14 5.80 -8.23
N GLU A 103 19.21 4.71 -7.48
CA GLU A 103 20.37 3.82 -7.56
C GLU A 103 20.50 3.21 -8.93
N TYR A 104 19.40 3.02 -9.62
CA TYR A 104 19.43 2.41 -10.95
C TYR A 104 19.39 3.44 -12.05
N GLY A 105 19.45 4.71 -11.71
CA GLY A 105 19.43 5.76 -12.73
C GLY A 105 18.10 5.92 -13.44
N MET A 106 17.02 5.53 -12.79
CA MET A 106 15.69 5.61 -13.42
C MET A 106 14.95 6.83 -12.86
N PRO A 107 14.45 7.70 -13.74
CA PRO A 107 13.73 8.90 -13.28
C PRO A 107 12.25 8.63 -13.03
N LEU A 108 11.97 7.58 -12.29
CA LEU A 108 10.59 7.18 -12.01
C LEU A 108 9.84 8.28 -11.29
N ARG A 109 8.60 8.50 -11.69
CA ARG A 109 7.78 9.55 -11.09
C ARG A 109 6.64 8.95 -10.30
N LEU A 110 6.62 9.22 -9.02
CA LEU A 110 5.56 8.78 -8.12
C LEU A 110 5.06 9.99 -7.35
N THR A 111 3.77 9.97 -7.04
CA THR A 111 3.19 10.98 -6.16
C THR A 111 2.34 10.31 -5.11
N VAL A 112 2.09 11.03 -4.02
CA VAL A 112 1.16 10.63 -3.00
C VAL A 112 -0.01 11.59 -3.09
N GLU A 113 -1.21 11.06 -3.30
CA GLU A 113 -2.39 11.90 -3.50
C GLU A 113 -3.50 11.43 -2.57
N PRO A 114 -4.29 12.34 -2.01
CA PRO A 114 -5.41 11.89 -1.19
C PRO A 114 -6.34 11.01 -2.00
N GLU A 115 -6.84 9.97 -1.36
CA GLU A 115 -7.86 9.17 -2.00
C GLU A 115 -9.10 10.01 -2.04
N ASP A 116 -9.67 10.02 -3.14
CA ASP A 116 -10.69 10.91 -3.31
C ASP A 116 -11.75 11.03 -2.39
N ASP A 117 -12.23 11.52 -2.09
CA ASP A 117 -13.07 11.57 -1.34
C ASP A 117 -13.85 12.54 -1.18
N GLY A 118 -13.94 12.57 -1.71
CA GLY A 118 -14.73 13.45 -1.72
C GLY A 118 -15.32 14.14 -0.64
N ASP A 119 -15.39 14.03 -0.23
CA ASP A 119 -15.83 14.46 0.65
C ASP A 119 -15.59 15.04 1.39
N ASP A 120 -15.27 14.98 1.27
CA ASP A 120 -15.00 15.46 2.01
C ASP A 120 -15.26 16.06 2.25
#